data_13dc6af222b96cc20e63bf0d12ebfd23
#
_entry.id   13dc6af222b96cc20e63bf0d12ebfd23
#
_cell.length_a   1.000
_cell.length_b   1.000
_cell.length_c   1.000
_cell.angle_alpha   90.00
_cell.angle_beta   90.00
_cell.angle_gamma   90.00
#
_symmetry.space_group_name_H-M   'P 1'
#
loop_
_entity.id
_entity.type
_entity.pdbx_description
1 polymer ?
#
loop_
_entity_poly.entity_id
_entity_poly.type
_entity_poly.pdbx_seq_one_letter_code
_entity_poly.pdbx_strand_id
1 'polypeptide(L)'
;MENENVPTPKPRAPRVRKPAVVEATPVLEQEPTPEPRRPFLGGDMPVKTAAGIAVIAGLIGGGAGVAITGLTGETYRTVVQPQVVTINGSSPTGFATAVAAKALPSVVTIEASGETSAGSGSGVIYSEDGYIITNSHVVTLGGAEQEPTIRVTLSDGRLFPATIVGTDPILDIAVIKIDATGLTPVVFGVADSITVGSEVIAIGAPLGLQNTVTDGVVSALNRSITISNEGNGFNFDLPGSEQSAIAQDLSLPVIQTDASINPGNSGGALLNTRGELVGINVAIASSGSSSGSIGVGFALPATLAKRVASDLIEFGSAEHGRIGAMVSAVATTSGVIGATIRGVDPGSPAEAAGMREGDVVTTFNGVPIRDEVDITAQVRSLRPGDVAKFTYVRGGVTREGSVTVGSLE
;
A
#
# COMPACT_ATOMS: atom_id res chain seq x y z
N MET A 1 -42.44 63.32 42.26
CA MET A 1 -41.97 61.92 42.46
C MET A 1 -40.81 61.73 41.51
N GLU A 2 -39.62 61.83 42.10
CA GLU A 2 -38.32 61.89 41.42
C GLU A 2 -37.94 60.52 40.90
N ASN A 3 -37.51 60.50 39.64
CA ASN A 3 -36.92 59.32 39.02
C ASN A 3 -35.42 59.33 39.34
N GLU A 4 -34.97 58.45 40.19
CA GLU A 4 -33.55 58.18 40.46
C GLU A 4 -32.91 57.46 39.29
N ASN A 5 -31.94 58.12 38.69
CA ASN A 5 -31.14 57.67 37.60
C ASN A 5 -29.94 56.83 38.19
N VAL A 6 -30.03 55.49 38.08
CA VAL A 6 -28.94 54.58 38.52
C VAL A 6 -27.94 54.39 37.37
N PRO A 7 -26.66 54.74 37.51
CA PRO A 7 -25.68 54.57 36.46
C PRO A 7 -25.23 53.14 36.35
N THR A 8 -25.29 52.56 35.12
CA THR A 8 -24.74 51.27 34.74
C THR A 8 -23.22 51.25 34.80
N PRO A 9 -22.59 50.23 35.40
CA PRO A 9 -21.13 50.14 35.47
C PRO A 9 -20.51 49.79 34.12
N LYS A 10 -19.45 50.50 33.72
CA LYS A 10 -18.63 50.26 32.53
C LYS A 10 -17.89 48.92 32.64
N PRO A 11 -17.79 48.14 31.56
CA PRO A 11 -17.06 46.92 31.53
C PRO A 11 -15.53 47.16 31.71
N ARG A 12 -14.92 46.41 32.64
CA ARG A 12 -13.48 46.45 32.86
C ARG A 12 -12.77 45.75 31.70
N ALA A 13 -11.73 46.40 31.16
CA ALA A 13 -10.83 45.85 30.18
C ALA A 13 -10.06 44.60 30.74
N PRO A 14 -9.80 43.59 29.91
CA PRO A 14 -9.08 42.40 30.36
C PRO A 14 -7.63 42.76 30.71
N ARG A 15 -7.19 42.31 31.87
CA ARG A 15 -5.78 42.42 32.31
C ARG A 15 -4.93 41.48 31.49
N VAL A 16 -4.04 42.05 30.68
CA VAL A 16 -2.95 41.31 30.00
C VAL A 16 -1.97 40.85 31.06
N ARG A 17 -1.86 39.53 31.31
CA ARG A 17 -0.80 38.93 32.11
C ARG A 17 0.50 39.01 31.31
N LYS A 18 1.51 39.66 31.91
CA LYS A 18 2.88 39.59 31.39
C LYS A 18 3.38 38.15 31.47
N PRO A 19 4.09 37.64 30.44
CA PRO A 19 4.70 36.32 30.52
C PRO A 19 5.74 36.27 31.63
N ALA A 20 5.75 35.18 32.37
CA ALA A 20 6.78 34.90 33.39
C ALA A 20 8.13 34.73 32.67
N VAL A 21 9.13 35.41 33.18
CA VAL A 21 10.53 35.23 32.81
C VAL A 21 10.94 33.86 33.33
N VAL A 22 11.18 32.91 32.41
CA VAL A 22 11.79 31.62 32.74
C VAL A 22 13.28 31.87 32.88
N GLU A 23 13.79 31.75 34.08
CA GLU A 23 15.23 31.79 34.40
C GLU A 23 15.90 30.61 33.63
N ALA A 24 16.86 30.92 32.78
CA ALA A 24 17.62 29.95 32.03
C ALA A 24 18.47 29.11 32.99
N THR A 25 18.25 27.82 33.03
CA THR A 25 19.13 26.83 33.67
C THR A 25 20.52 26.90 33.04
N PRO A 26 21.61 26.89 33.81
CA PRO A 26 22.96 26.95 33.25
C PRO A 26 23.23 25.72 32.41
N VAL A 27 23.65 25.95 31.16
CA VAL A 27 24.16 24.94 30.26
C VAL A 27 25.45 24.37 30.87
N LEU A 28 25.42 23.11 31.25
CA LEU A 28 26.64 22.38 31.60
C LEU A 28 27.51 22.31 30.36
N GLU A 29 28.68 22.91 30.45
CA GLU A 29 29.77 22.86 29.48
C GLU A 29 30.13 21.38 29.22
N GLN A 30 29.80 20.87 28.05
CA GLN A 30 30.19 19.52 27.65
C GLN A 30 31.70 19.49 27.40
N GLU A 31 32.41 18.65 28.15
CA GLU A 31 33.81 18.35 27.87
C GLU A 31 33.98 17.91 26.40
N PRO A 32 35.03 18.35 25.71
CA PRO A 32 35.26 17.99 24.30
C PRO A 32 35.48 16.49 24.19
N THR A 33 34.62 15.84 23.38
CA THR A 33 34.81 14.45 22.95
C THR A 33 36.17 14.30 22.29
N PRO A 34 36.98 13.29 22.67
CA PRO A 34 38.27 13.05 22.05
C PRO A 34 38.09 12.72 20.57
N GLU A 35 38.78 13.47 19.70
CA GLU A 35 38.84 13.19 18.26
C GLU A 35 39.29 11.73 18.02
N PRO A 36 38.64 11.00 17.07
CA PRO A 36 39.09 9.67 16.71
C PRO A 36 40.48 9.76 16.10
N ARG A 37 41.45 9.07 16.72
CA ARG A 37 42.82 8.94 16.22
C ARG A 37 42.75 8.35 14.80
N ARG A 38 43.17 9.12 13.81
CA ARG A 38 43.35 8.62 12.43
C ARG A 38 44.34 7.45 12.46
N PRO A 39 44.01 6.30 11.86
CA PRO A 39 44.99 5.26 11.72
C PRO A 39 46.08 5.74 10.76
N PHE A 40 47.32 5.59 11.19
CA PHE A 40 48.54 5.94 10.44
C PHE A 40 48.69 4.89 9.30
N LEU A 41 48.13 5.20 8.14
CA LEU A 41 48.46 4.53 6.87
C LEU A 41 49.09 5.58 5.97
N GLY A 42 50.31 5.91 6.28
CA GLY A 42 51.21 6.67 5.39
C GLY A 42 51.86 5.71 4.41
N GLY A 43 51.37 5.66 3.23
CA GLY A 43 51.96 4.98 2.08
C GLY A 43 51.03 5.13 0.89
N ASP A 44 51.56 5.77 -0.20
CA ASP A 44 50.84 5.87 -1.47
C ASP A 44 50.58 4.49 -2.06
N MET A 45 49.33 3.98 -1.86
CA MET A 45 48.91 2.78 -2.54
C MET A 45 48.43 3.13 -3.96
N PRO A 46 48.85 2.37 -4.98
CA PRO A 46 48.42 2.61 -6.35
C PRO A 46 46.90 2.41 -6.44
N VAL A 47 46.22 3.31 -7.17
CA VAL A 47 44.73 3.39 -7.29
C VAL A 47 44.08 2.03 -7.62
N LYS A 48 44.77 1.16 -8.34
CA LYS A 48 44.27 -0.19 -8.66
C LYS A 48 44.15 -1.11 -7.45
N THR A 49 44.99 -0.94 -6.43
CA THR A 49 44.93 -1.75 -5.19
C THR A 49 43.88 -1.23 -4.24
N ALA A 50 43.63 0.09 -4.20
CA ALA A 50 42.56 0.68 -3.41
C ALA A 50 41.16 0.30 -3.96
N ALA A 51 41.00 0.23 -5.28
CA ALA A 51 39.76 -0.22 -5.92
C ALA A 51 39.47 -1.72 -5.61
N GLY A 52 40.50 -2.57 -5.57
CA GLY A 52 40.33 -3.99 -5.21
C GLY A 52 39.89 -4.19 -3.76
N ILE A 53 40.42 -3.42 -2.82
CA ILE A 53 40.05 -3.51 -1.40
C ILE A 53 38.61 -2.95 -1.17
N ALA A 54 38.21 -1.90 -1.90
CA ALA A 54 36.86 -1.36 -1.81
C ALA A 54 35.79 -2.36 -2.33
N VAL A 55 36.09 -3.12 -3.39
CA VAL A 55 35.21 -4.17 -3.93
C VAL A 55 35.08 -5.33 -2.93
N ILE A 56 36.18 -5.75 -2.28
CA ILE A 56 36.15 -6.83 -1.29
C ILE A 56 35.40 -6.39 -0.01
N ALA A 57 35.57 -5.13 0.43
CA ALA A 57 34.86 -4.61 1.59
C ALA A 57 33.34 -4.44 1.30
N GLY A 58 32.95 -4.09 0.08
CA GLY A 58 31.55 -4.00 -0.36
C GLY A 58 30.86 -5.36 -0.45
N LEU A 59 31.61 -6.43 -0.77
CA LEU A 59 31.09 -7.80 -0.84
C LEU A 59 30.91 -8.46 0.54
N ILE A 60 31.62 -7.99 1.56
CA ILE A 60 31.48 -8.50 2.94
C ILE A 60 30.36 -7.78 3.69
N GLY A 61 30.01 -6.54 3.30
CA GLY A 61 28.96 -5.74 3.94
C GLY A 61 27.56 -5.93 3.39
N GLY A 62 27.39 -6.46 2.20
CA GLY A 62 26.12 -6.75 1.57
C GLY A 62 25.91 -8.26 1.48
N GLY A 63 24.97 -8.79 2.25
CA GLY A 63 24.64 -10.22 2.31
C GLY A 63 23.96 -10.75 1.04
N ALA A 64 24.61 -10.57 -0.13
CA ALA A 64 24.23 -11.26 -1.34
C ALA A 64 25.41 -12.10 -1.79
N GLY A 65 25.33 -13.41 -1.56
CA GLY A 65 26.30 -14.38 -2.03
C GLY A 65 26.27 -14.47 -3.55
N VAL A 66 27.12 -13.70 -4.21
CA VAL A 66 27.46 -13.97 -5.61
C VAL A 66 28.37 -15.19 -5.61
N ALA A 67 27.89 -16.32 -6.12
CA ALA A 67 28.70 -17.50 -6.35
C ALA A 67 29.84 -17.13 -7.31
N ILE A 68 31.07 -17.07 -6.79
CA ILE A 68 32.27 -17.03 -7.62
C ILE A 68 32.45 -18.45 -8.18
N THR A 69 31.87 -18.72 -9.34
CA THR A 69 32.14 -19.91 -10.13
C THR A 69 33.42 -19.67 -10.93
N GLY A 70 34.51 -20.20 -10.44
CA GLY A 70 35.73 -20.21 -11.24
C GLY A 70 36.93 -20.66 -10.44
N LEU A 71 37.22 -21.91 -10.47
CA LEU A 71 38.51 -22.64 -10.52
C LEU A 71 38.58 -23.94 -9.76
N THR A 72 37.58 -24.34 -8.95
CA THR A 72 37.70 -25.61 -8.22
C THR A 72 36.50 -26.54 -8.30
N GLY A 73 35.48 -26.28 -9.13
CA GLY A 73 34.41 -27.26 -9.38
C GLY A 73 33.54 -27.69 -8.17
N GLU A 74 33.68 -27.05 -7.02
CA GLU A 74 32.87 -27.33 -5.85
C GLU A 74 31.74 -26.29 -5.68
N THR A 75 30.53 -26.77 -5.76
CA THR A 75 29.31 -25.97 -5.54
C THR A 75 29.11 -25.83 -4.03
N TYR A 76 29.49 -24.69 -3.46
CA TYR A 76 29.09 -24.37 -2.09
C TYR A 76 27.60 -23.98 -2.06
N ARG A 77 26.76 -24.93 -1.62
CA ARG A 77 25.40 -24.61 -1.21
C ARG A 77 25.47 -23.85 0.12
N THR A 78 25.31 -22.55 0.08
CA THR A 78 25.04 -21.77 1.30
C THR A 78 23.65 -22.15 1.78
N VAL A 79 23.56 -23.05 2.75
CA VAL A 79 22.31 -23.34 3.45
C VAL A 79 22.09 -22.18 4.40
N VAL A 80 21.27 -21.20 3.98
CA VAL A 80 20.72 -20.21 4.90
C VAL A 80 19.77 -20.98 5.82
N GLN A 81 20.18 -21.20 7.06
CA GLN A 81 19.27 -21.79 8.04
C GLN A 81 18.12 -20.83 8.30
N PRO A 82 16.86 -21.27 8.17
CA PRO A 82 15.73 -20.44 8.52
C PRO A 82 15.85 -20.05 10.00
N GLN A 83 15.77 -18.76 10.30
CA GLN A 83 15.65 -18.31 11.68
C GLN A 83 14.26 -18.75 12.18
N VAL A 84 14.22 -19.87 12.87
CA VAL A 84 13.03 -20.25 13.62
C VAL A 84 12.93 -19.27 14.79
N VAL A 85 11.96 -18.36 14.76
CA VAL A 85 11.59 -17.55 15.91
C VAL A 85 10.96 -18.49 16.94
N THR A 86 11.79 -19.03 17.83
CA THR A 86 11.30 -19.83 18.96
C THR A 86 10.80 -18.87 20.01
N ILE A 87 9.46 -18.77 20.16
CA ILE A 87 8.82 -18.03 21.24
C ILE A 87 9.01 -18.87 22.52
N ASN A 88 10.11 -18.65 23.23
CA ASN A 88 10.32 -19.23 24.57
C ASN A 88 9.41 -18.51 25.56
N GLY A 89 8.35 -19.20 25.97
CA GLY A 89 7.29 -18.66 26.81
C GLY A 89 7.80 -18.16 28.17
N SER A 90 7.44 -16.95 28.49
CA SER A 90 7.06 -16.29 29.74
C SER A 90 7.23 -14.75 29.71
N SER A 91 7.69 -14.16 28.59
CA SER A 91 7.52 -12.73 28.36
C SER A 91 6.17 -12.52 27.67
N PRO A 92 5.41 -11.44 27.98
CA PRO A 92 4.23 -11.10 27.20
C PRO A 92 4.72 -10.79 25.78
N THR A 93 4.62 -11.77 24.89
CA THR A 93 4.86 -11.58 23.47
C THR A 93 3.83 -10.58 22.99
N GLY A 94 4.28 -9.42 22.50
CA GLY A 94 3.37 -8.45 21.90
C GLY A 94 2.55 -9.12 20.80
N PHE A 95 1.33 -8.67 20.58
CA PHE A 95 0.42 -9.23 19.56
C PHE A 95 1.09 -9.29 18.18
N ALA A 96 1.93 -8.29 17.83
CA ALA A 96 2.69 -8.25 16.59
C ALA A 96 3.57 -9.49 16.38
N THR A 97 4.28 -9.92 17.44
CA THR A 97 5.13 -11.13 17.37
C THR A 97 4.29 -12.40 17.15
N ALA A 98 3.15 -12.51 17.82
CA ALA A 98 2.26 -13.68 17.68
C ALA A 98 1.64 -13.75 16.27
N VAL A 99 1.18 -12.60 15.73
CA VAL A 99 0.62 -12.51 14.38
C VAL A 99 1.71 -12.79 13.34
N ALA A 100 2.90 -12.22 13.49
CA ALA A 100 4.02 -12.46 12.60
C ALA A 100 4.38 -13.97 12.55
N ALA A 101 4.55 -14.62 13.69
CA ALA A 101 4.86 -16.05 13.75
C ALA A 101 3.82 -16.92 13.03
N LYS A 102 2.53 -16.53 13.11
CA LYS A 102 1.42 -17.24 12.45
C LYS A 102 1.39 -16.99 10.94
N ALA A 103 1.65 -15.75 10.50
CA ALA A 103 1.39 -15.34 9.12
C ALA A 103 2.63 -15.36 8.21
N LEU A 104 3.84 -15.28 8.75
CA LEU A 104 5.09 -15.33 7.97
C LEU A 104 5.18 -16.52 7.00
N PRO A 105 4.73 -17.76 7.37
CA PRO A 105 4.72 -18.85 6.41
C PRO A 105 3.85 -18.64 5.19
N SER A 106 2.91 -17.70 5.24
CA SER A 106 1.99 -17.36 4.14
C SER A 106 2.44 -16.15 3.31
N VAL A 107 3.57 -15.50 3.64
CA VAL A 107 4.10 -14.34 2.93
C VAL A 107 5.39 -14.72 2.22
N VAL A 108 5.54 -14.29 0.98
CA VAL A 108 6.68 -14.63 0.12
C VAL A 108 7.35 -13.36 -0.43
N THR A 109 8.63 -13.49 -0.76
CA THR A 109 9.37 -12.49 -1.56
C THR A 109 9.19 -12.81 -3.03
N ILE A 110 8.93 -11.79 -3.84
CA ILE A 110 8.85 -11.89 -5.30
C ILE A 110 9.95 -11.03 -5.88
N GLU A 111 10.72 -11.62 -6.79
CA GLU A 111 11.71 -10.93 -7.62
C GLU A 111 11.27 -11.06 -9.08
N ALA A 112 11.13 -9.93 -9.76
CA ALA A 112 10.83 -9.87 -11.18
C ALA A 112 12.01 -9.23 -11.93
N SER A 113 12.40 -9.78 -13.06
CA SER A 113 13.47 -9.27 -13.90
C SER A 113 13.09 -9.38 -15.38
N GLY A 114 13.22 -8.26 -16.10
CA GLY A 114 13.09 -8.14 -17.54
C GLY A 114 14.45 -7.93 -18.20
N GLU A 115 14.44 -7.48 -19.46
CA GLU A 115 15.66 -7.18 -20.21
C GLU A 115 16.38 -5.93 -19.70
N THR A 116 15.63 -4.91 -19.29
CA THR A 116 16.14 -3.59 -18.90
C THR A 116 15.81 -3.17 -17.49
N SER A 117 14.90 -3.89 -16.84
CA SER A 117 14.38 -3.53 -15.52
C SER A 117 14.35 -4.74 -14.59
N ALA A 118 14.45 -4.49 -13.30
CA ALA A 118 14.29 -5.49 -12.25
C ALA A 118 13.66 -4.85 -11.03
N GLY A 119 12.87 -5.62 -10.30
CA GLY A 119 12.19 -5.16 -9.12
C GLY A 119 11.94 -6.28 -8.13
N SER A 120 11.56 -5.93 -6.92
CA SER A 120 11.17 -6.86 -5.88
C SER A 120 9.94 -6.39 -5.15
N GLY A 121 9.16 -7.34 -4.67
CA GLY A 121 7.96 -7.10 -3.88
C GLY A 121 7.64 -8.30 -3.03
N SER A 122 6.44 -8.33 -2.52
CA SER A 122 5.92 -9.39 -1.69
C SER A 122 4.72 -10.07 -2.35
N GLY A 123 4.36 -11.23 -1.83
CA GLY A 123 3.13 -11.93 -2.20
C GLY A 123 2.53 -12.66 -1.01
N VAL A 124 1.29 -13.04 -1.16
CA VAL A 124 0.54 -13.79 -0.16
C VAL A 124 0.10 -15.12 -0.76
N ILE A 125 0.45 -16.23 -0.12
CA ILE A 125 0.04 -17.57 -0.55
C ILE A 125 -1.48 -17.69 -0.46
N TYR A 126 -2.12 -17.89 -1.61
CA TYR A 126 -3.57 -18.04 -1.74
C TYR A 126 -4.04 -19.47 -1.51
N SER A 127 -3.28 -20.46 -2.01
CA SER A 127 -3.65 -21.87 -1.93
C SER A 127 -2.46 -22.78 -1.64
N GLU A 128 -2.74 -23.97 -1.10
CA GLU A 128 -1.74 -24.98 -0.73
C GLU A 128 -0.92 -25.51 -1.93
N ASP A 129 -1.48 -25.41 -3.14
CA ASP A 129 -0.87 -25.89 -4.39
C ASP A 129 -0.05 -24.81 -5.13
N GLY A 130 0.10 -23.60 -4.55
CA GLY A 130 1.08 -22.62 -5.01
C GLY A 130 0.55 -21.42 -5.79
N TYR A 131 -0.76 -21.10 -5.75
CA TYR A 131 -1.24 -19.80 -6.17
C TYR A 131 -0.86 -18.72 -5.16
N ILE A 132 -0.40 -17.58 -5.65
CA ILE A 132 0.07 -16.45 -4.84
C ILE A 132 -0.56 -15.17 -5.38
N ILE A 133 -1.14 -14.36 -4.51
CA ILE A 133 -1.64 -13.01 -4.82
C ILE A 133 -0.52 -12.01 -4.58
N THR A 134 -0.39 -11.06 -5.50
CA THR A 134 0.52 -9.91 -5.37
C THR A 134 -0.05 -8.70 -6.11
N ASN A 135 0.69 -7.59 -6.20
CA ASN A 135 0.31 -6.47 -7.06
C ASN A 135 0.73 -6.71 -8.52
N SER A 136 -0.06 -6.19 -9.46
CA SER A 136 0.23 -6.26 -10.89
C SER A 136 1.55 -5.55 -11.22
N HIS A 137 1.80 -4.36 -10.65
CA HIS A 137 3.03 -3.61 -10.87
C HIS A 137 4.30 -4.35 -10.42
N VAL A 138 4.21 -5.25 -9.40
CA VAL A 138 5.36 -6.04 -8.93
C VAL A 138 5.82 -7.03 -10.01
N VAL A 139 4.88 -7.72 -10.64
CA VAL A 139 5.18 -8.76 -11.63
C VAL A 139 5.32 -8.25 -13.05
N THR A 140 4.80 -7.06 -13.36
CA THR A 140 4.93 -6.42 -14.67
C THR A 140 6.00 -5.31 -14.71
N LEU A 141 6.68 -5.09 -13.57
CA LEU A 141 7.63 -3.99 -13.39
C LEU A 141 7.01 -2.63 -13.78
N GLY A 142 5.78 -2.38 -13.28
CA GLY A 142 5.01 -1.19 -13.61
C GLY A 142 4.50 -1.14 -15.04
N GLY A 143 4.41 -2.28 -15.74
CA GLY A 143 4.02 -2.37 -17.14
C GLY A 143 5.17 -2.25 -18.13
N ALA A 144 6.40 -2.14 -17.64
CA ALA A 144 7.60 -2.04 -18.50
C ALA A 144 7.93 -3.36 -19.22
N GLU A 145 7.53 -4.49 -18.63
CA GLU A 145 7.83 -5.83 -19.13
C GLU A 145 6.55 -6.66 -19.25
N GLN A 146 6.36 -7.33 -20.38
CA GLN A 146 5.22 -8.22 -20.60
C GLN A 146 5.48 -9.66 -20.16
N GLU A 147 6.71 -10.13 -20.29
CA GLU A 147 7.13 -11.48 -19.94
C GLU A 147 8.38 -11.49 -19.03
N PRO A 148 8.30 -10.93 -17.83
CA PRO A 148 9.43 -10.93 -16.92
C PRO A 148 9.71 -12.33 -16.37
N THR A 149 10.96 -12.60 -16.06
CA THR A 149 11.34 -13.78 -15.27
C THR A 149 10.99 -13.54 -13.81
N ILE A 150 10.14 -14.38 -13.22
CA ILE A 150 9.68 -14.24 -11.84
C ILE A 150 10.26 -15.36 -10.98
N ARG A 151 10.76 -15.01 -9.83
CA ARG A 151 11.22 -15.91 -8.78
C ARG A 151 10.50 -15.61 -7.48
N VAL A 152 10.15 -16.67 -6.75
CA VAL A 152 9.49 -16.59 -5.46
C VAL A 152 10.35 -17.26 -4.41
N THR A 153 10.68 -16.54 -3.35
CA THR A 153 11.36 -17.07 -2.17
C THR A 153 10.35 -17.22 -1.04
N LEU A 154 10.16 -18.43 -0.53
CA LEU A 154 9.31 -18.71 0.61
C LEU A 154 10.00 -18.28 1.93
N SER A 155 9.22 -18.16 3.00
CA SER A 155 9.72 -17.79 4.33
C SER A 155 10.76 -18.76 4.90
N ASP A 156 10.78 -20.01 4.43
CA ASP A 156 11.77 -21.03 4.80
C ASP A 156 13.04 -21.02 3.91
N GLY A 157 13.15 -20.06 2.98
CA GLY A 157 14.28 -19.87 2.08
C GLY A 157 14.24 -20.71 0.81
N ARG A 158 13.22 -21.54 0.58
CA ARG A 158 13.06 -22.26 -0.70
C ARG A 158 12.75 -21.28 -1.82
N LEU A 159 13.41 -21.47 -2.96
CA LEU A 159 13.28 -20.63 -4.15
C LEU A 159 12.60 -21.40 -5.28
N PHE A 160 11.61 -20.78 -5.91
CA PHE A 160 10.84 -21.34 -7.02
C PHE A 160 10.77 -20.37 -8.19
N PRO A 161 10.86 -20.84 -9.44
CA PRO A 161 10.39 -20.07 -10.57
C PRO A 161 8.86 -19.94 -10.49
N ALA A 162 8.32 -18.82 -10.98
CA ALA A 162 6.89 -18.60 -11.02
C ALA A 162 6.43 -18.19 -12.42
N THR A 163 5.17 -18.48 -12.72
CA THR A 163 4.47 -18.06 -13.93
C THR A 163 3.32 -17.14 -13.58
N ILE A 164 3.05 -16.13 -14.43
CA ILE A 164 1.87 -15.28 -14.29
C ILE A 164 0.65 -16.09 -14.72
N VAL A 165 -0.36 -16.16 -13.85
CA VAL A 165 -1.68 -16.77 -14.15
C VAL A 165 -2.57 -15.72 -14.80
N GLY A 166 -2.55 -14.49 -14.27
CA GLY A 166 -3.26 -13.34 -14.80
C GLY A 166 -2.90 -12.08 -14.04
N THR A 167 -3.13 -10.95 -14.68
CA THR A 167 -2.93 -9.62 -14.12
C THR A 167 -4.19 -8.78 -14.28
N ASP A 168 -4.46 -7.96 -13.29
CA ASP A 168 -5.49 -6.93 -13.30
C ASP A 168 -4.83 -5.57 -13.03
N PRO A 169 -4.50 -4.82 -14.09
CA PRO A 169 -3.91 -3.51 -13.93
C PRO A 169 -4.89 -2.45 -13.39
N ILE A 170 -6.22 -2.68 -13.44
CA ILE A 170 -7.25 -1.73 -13.00
C ILE A 170 -7.30 -1.64 -11.47
N LEU A 171 -7.17 -2.77 -10.77
CA LEU A 171 -7.12 -2.84 -9.31
C LEU A 171 -5.73 -3.23 -8.79
N ASP A 172 -4.73 -3.23 -9.66
CA ASP A 172 -3.33 -3.53 -9.31
C ASP A 172 -3.16 -4.87 -8.59
N ILE A 173 -3.83 -5.92 -9.07
CA ILE A 173 -3.72 -7.30 -8.56
C ILE A 173 -3.15 -8.21 -9.63
N ALA A 174 -2.30 -9.15 -9.20
CA ALA A 174 -1.85 -10.26 -10.02
C ALA A 174 -1.92 -11.58 -9.24
N VAL A 175 -2.06 -12.66 -10.00
CA VAL A 175 -1.89 -14.02 -9.49
C VAL A 175 -0.73 -14.67 -10.22
N ILE A 176 0.20 -15.24 -9.47
CA ILE A 176 1.29 -16.05 -9.97
C ILE A 176 1.20 -17.47 -9.41
N LYS A 177 1.84 -18.42 -10.09
CA LYS A 177 1.84 -19.84 -9.72
C LYS A 177 3.26 -20.35 -9.61
N ILE A 178 3.55 -21.05 -8.52
CA ILE A 178 4.78 -21.85 -8.31
C ILE A 178 4.45 -23.33 -8.28
N ASP A 179 5.40 -24.16 -8.69
CA ASP A 179 5.27 -25.64 -8.60
C ASP A 179 5.70 -26.11 -7.22
N ALA A 180 4.81 -25.94 -6.24
CA ALA A 180 4.99 -26.35 -4.86
C ALA A 180 3.67 -26.78 -4.26
N THR A 181 3.74 -27.68 -3.27
CA THR A 181 2.56 -28.21 -2.55
C THR A 181 2.80 -28.17 -1.05
N GLY A 182 1.71 -28.28 -0.27
CA GLY A 182 1.77 -28.24 1.19
C GLY A 182 2.18 -26.87 1.73
N LEU A 183 1.89 -25.83 0.98
CA LEU A 183 2.10 -24.45 1.42
C LEU A 183 1.06 -24.05 2.48
N THR A 184 1.32 -22.98 3.21
CA THR A 184 0.41 -22.44 4.21
C THR A 184 -0.34 -21.23 3.62
N PRO A 185 -1.61 -21.40 3.18
CA PRO A 185 -2.39 -20.27 2.68
C PRO A 185 -2.68 -19.26 3.78
N VAL A 186 -2.81 -17.99 3.39
CA VAL A 186 -3.27 -16.95 4.31
C VAL A 186 -4.76 -17.17 4.65
N VAL A 187 -5.13 -16.86 5.89
CA VAL A 187 -6.54 -16.87 6.32
C VAL A 187 -7.14 -15.51 6.00
N PHE A 188 -8.16 -15.48 5.15
CA PHE A 188 -8.88 -14.23 4.83
C PHE A 188 -9.78 -13.81 5.98
N GLY A 189 -9.67 -12.57 6.40
CA GLY A 189 -10.58 -11.95 7.36
C GLY A 189 -11.94 -11.64 6.71
N VAL A 190 -12.99 -11.53 7.54
CA VAL A 190 -14.30 -11.05 7.10
C VAL A 190 -14.26 -9.52 6.91
N ALA A 191 -15.10 -9.00 5.99
CA ALA A 191 -15.10 -7.57 5.62
C ALA A 191 -15.26 -6.63 6.83
N ASP A 192 -16.12 -6.99 7.78
CA ASP A 192 -16.43 -6.17 8.96
C ASP A 192 -15.49 -6.45 10.15
N SER A 193 -14.37 -7.12 9.92
CA SER A 193 -13.43 -7.50 11.00
C SER A 193 -12.57 -6.36 11.51
N ILE A 194 -12.56 -5.22 10.83
CA ILE A 194 -11.78 -4.03 11.17
C ILE A 194 -12.64 -2.77 11.16
N THR A 195 -12.28 -1.85 12.05
CA THR A 195 -12.83 -0.48 12.13
C THR A 195 -11.69 0.52 12.22
N VAL A 196 -11.97 1.80 12.05
CA VAL A 196 -10.96 2.85 12.30
C VAL A 196 -10.46 2.73 13.73
N GLY A 197 -9.13 2.74 13.91
CA GLY A 197 -8.45 2.49 15.18
C GLY A 197 -8.16 1.01 15.49
N SER A 198 -8.62 0.05 14.66
CA SER A 198 -8.23 -1.36 14.80
C SER A 198 -6.73 -1.52 14.58
N GLU A 199 -6.06 -2.26 15.46
CA GLU A 199 -4.65 -2.63 15.28
C GLU A 199 -4.48 -3.53 14.07
N VAL A 200 -3.45 -3.24 13.28
CA VAL A 200 -3.08 -4.01 12.09
C VAL A 200 -1.56 -4.20 12.02
N ILE A 201 -1.17 -5.23 11.30
CA ILE A 201 0.23 -5.59 11.06
C ILE A 201 0.45 -5.71 9.56
N ALA A 202 1.41 -4.98 9.03
CA ALA A 202 1.86 -5.13 7.66
C ALA A 202 3.08 -6.06 7.63
N ILE A 203 3.02 -7.05 6.75
CA ILE A 203 4.13 -7.98 6.51
C ILE A 203 4.49 -7.94 5.03
N GLY A 204 5.80 -7.86 4.76
CA GLY A 204 6.38 -7.93 3.44
C GLY A 204 7.84 -8.32 3.49
N ALA A 205 8.50 -8.35 2.35
CA ALA A 205 9.89 -8.74 2.20
C ALA A 205 10.68 -7.73 1.37
N PRO A 206 10.87 -6.48 1.89
CA PRO A 206 11.52 -5.42 1.14
C PRO A 206 12.98 -5.73 0.85
N LEU A 207 13.46 -5.36 -0.36
CA LEU A 207 14.87 -5.37 -0.75
C LEU A 207 15.61 -6.71 -0.55
N GLY A 208 14.91 -7.84 -0.66
CA GLY A 208 15.50 -9.16 -0.39
C GLY A 208 15.80 -9.43 1.09
N LEU A 209 15.42 -8.51 1.99
CA LEU A 209 15.38 -8.74 3.42
C LEU A 209 14.08 -9.48 3.72
N GLN A 210 14.21 -10.77 4.03
CA GLN A 210 13.05 -11.58 4.39
C GLN A 210 12.40 -11.01 5.65
N ASN A 211 11.04 -10.93 5.62
CA ASN A 211 10.21 -10.75 6.80
C ASN A 211 10.32 -9.39 7.50
N THR A 212 10.00 -8.31 6.79
CA THR A 212 9.73 -7.02 7.44
C THR A 212 8.33 -7.05 8.02
N VAL A 213 8.23 -6.75 9.30
CA VAL A 213 6.98 -6.66 10.06
C VAL A 213 6.88 -5.26 10.65
N THR A 214 5.79 -4.57 10.36
CA THR A 214 5.47 -3.27 10.95
C THR A 214 4.06 -3.31 11.53
N ASP A 215 3.82 -2.59 12.60
CA ASP A 215 2.52 -2.47 13.25
C ASP A 215 1.98 -1.05 13.18
N GLY A 216 0.68 -0.91 13.30
CA GLY A 216 -0.04 0.34 13.28
C GLY A 216 -1.53 0.14 13.48
N VAL A 217 -2.31 1.12 13.07
CA VAL A 217 -3.78 1.08 13.15
C VAL A 217 -4.42 1.38 11.80
N VAL A 218 -5.66 0.99 11.64
CA VAL A 218 -6.51 1.46 10.55
C VAL A 218 -6.79 2.95 10.76
N SER A 219 -6.22 3.80 9.92
CA SER A 219 -6.40 5.26 9.99
C SER A 219 -7.70 5.70 9.32
N ALA A 220 -8.10 5.03 8.24
CA ALA A 220 -9.38 5.27 7.56
C ALA A 220 -9.81 4.05 6.75
N LEU A 221 -11.13 3.92 6.57
CA LEU A 221 -11.78 2.97 5.68
C LEU A 221 -12.56 3.72 4.59
N ASN A 222 -12.91 3.00 3.53
CA ASN A 222 -13.71 3.55 2.43
C ASN A 222 -13.09 4.81 1.81
N ARG A 223 -11.78 4.82 1.68
CA ARG A 223 -11.05 5.83 0.91
C ARG A 223 -10.72 5.30 -0.46
N SER A 224 -10.56 6.23 -1.40
CA SER A 224 -9.99 5.92 -2.70
C SER A 224 -8.78 6.81 -2.94
N ILE A 225 -7.80 6.28 -3.65
CA ILE A 225 -6.60 6.99 -4.05
C ILE A 225 -6.43 6.92 -5.56
N THR A 226 -5.80 7.94 -6.13
CA THR A 226 -5.34 7.89 -7.52
C THR A 226 -3.85 7.62 -7.53
N ILE A 227 -3.45 6.60 -8.28
CA ILE A 227 -2.04 6.35 -8.62
C ILE A 227 -1.83 6.92 -10.01
N SER A 228 -1.05 8.00 -10.15
CA SER A 228 -0.76 8.63 -11.43
C SER A 228 0.75 8.79 -11.64
N ASN A 229 1.19 8.69 -12.90
CA ASN A 229 2.59 8.93 -13.31
C ASN A 229 2.91 10.40 -13.48
N GLU A 230 1.91 11.29 -13.53
CA GLU A 230 2.12 12.72 -13.70
C GLU A 230 2.12 13.42 -12.34
N GLY A 231 3.18 14.11 -11.99
CA GLY A 231 3.56 14.76 -10.74
C GLY A 231 2.55 15.64 -9.96
N ASN A 232 1.26 15.46 -10.13
CA ASN A 232 0.18 16.14 -9.40
C ASN A 232 -0.58 15.26 -8.41
N GLY A 233 -0.18 13.98 -8.25
CA GLY A 233 -0.70 13.04 -7.25
C GLY A 233 0.35 12.68 -6.21
N PHE A 234 0.04 11.76 -5.32
CA PHE A 234 1.06 11.13 -4.49
C PHE A 234 2.01 10.36 -5.41
N ASN A 235 3.30 10.74 -5.44
CA ASN A 235 4.31 9.96 -6.13
C ASN A 235 4.47 8.65 -5.37
N PHE A 236 4.14 7.54 -6.03
CA PHE A 236 4.38 6.22 -5.48
C PHE A 236 5.74 5.74 -5.98
N ASP A 237 6.70 5.56 -5.06
CA ASP A 237 7.97 4.94 -5.37
C ASP A 237 7.74 3.45 -5.66
N LEU A 238 7.50 3.13 -6.94
CA LEU A 238 7.50 1.76 -7.41
C LEU A 238 8.95 1.32 -7.61
N PRO A 239 9.41 0.21 -7.01
CA PRO A 239 10.75 -0.29 -7.22
C PRO A 239 11.01 -0.56 -8.71
N GLY A 240 11.99 0.11 -9.29
CA GLY A 240 12.37 -0.05 -10.70
C GLY A 240 11.79 0.96 -11.67
N SER A 241 10.97 1.92 -11.24
CA SER A 241 10.33 2.89 -12.13
C SER A 241 11.06 4.23 -12.18
N GLU A 242 12.16 4.33 -12.91
CA GLU A 242 12.58 5.65 -13.38
C GLU A 242 11.65 6.18 -14.50
N GLN A 243 10.80 5.32 -15.07
CA GLN A 243 9.80 5.65 -16.10
C GLN A 243 8.73 4.54 -16.19
N SER A 244 7.89 4.39 -15.16
CA SER A 244 6.74 3.46 -15.28
C SER A 244 5.69 4.04 -16.21
N ALA A 245 5.45 3.36 -17.31
CA ALA A 245 4.36 3.65 -18.23
C ALA A 245 3.04 3.07 -17.69
N ILE A 246 2.57 3.50 -16.53
CA ILE A 246 1.15 3.33 -16.19
C ILE A 246 0.40 4.32 -17.08
N ALA A 247 -0.19 3.81 -18.16
CA ALA A 247 -0.82 4.64 -19.19
C ALA A 247 -2.12 5.32 -18.73
N GLN A 248 -2.62 5.04 -17.53
CA GLN A 248 -3.89 5.57 -17.01
C GLN A 248 -3.81 5.76 -15.49
N ASP A 249 -4.49 6.80 -15.00
CA ASP A 249 -4.72 7.01 -13.57
C ASP A 249 -5.55 5.85 -12.98
N LEU A 250 -5.00 5.19 -11.97
CA LEU A 250 -5.69 4.13 -11.25
C LEU A 250 -6.46 4.73 -10.08
N SER A 251 -7.77 4.49 -10.01
CA SER A 251 -8.59 4.83 -8.85
C SER A 251 -8.85 3.56 -8.06
N LEU A 252 -8.22 3.44 -6.88
CA LEU A 252 -8.28 2.25 -6.04
C LEU A 252 -9.04 2.50 -4.73
N PRO A 253 -10.00 1.64 -4.35
CA PRO A 253 -10.55 1.66 -3.01
C PRO A 253 -9.53 1.07 -2.03
N VAL A 254 -9.24 1.77 -0.92
CA VAL A 254 -8.17 1.39 -0.01
C VAL A 254 -8.55 1.46 1.46
N ILE A 255 -7.86 0.64 2.25
CA ILE A 255 -7.70 0.77 3.69
C ILE A 255 -6.47 1.64 3.91
N GLN A 256 -6.62 2.75 4.66
CA GLN A 256 -5.48 3.56 5.08
C GLN A 256 -4.98 3.10 6.44
N THR A 257 -3.67 3.00 6.60
CA THR A 257 -3.00 2.64 7.86
C THR A 257 -1.78 3.54 8.11
N ASP A 258 -1.37 3.67 9.36
CA ASP A 258 -0.10 4.28 9.75
C ASP A 258 1.01 3.23 9.96
N ALA A 259 0.70 1.93 9.86
CA ALA A 259 1.73 0.90 9.75
C ALA A 259 2.70 1.26 8.61
N SER A 260 4.00 1.18 8.90
CA SER A 260 5.02 1.59 7.92
C SER A 260 5.02 0.66 6.71
N ILE A 261 4.51 1.15 5.59
CA ILE A 261 4.64 0.52 4.27
C ILE A 261 5.83 1.16 3.58
N ASN A 262 6.76 0.36 3.08
CA ASN A 262 7.96 0.80 2.37
C ASN A 262 8.10 0.01 1.06
N PRO A 263 8.92 0.49 0.08
CA PRO A 263 9.21 -0.27 -1.13
C PRO A 263 9.62 -1.72 -0.80
N GLY A 264 8.98 -2.68 -1.47
CA GLY A 264 9.11 -4.11 -1.20
C GLY A 264 8.00 -4.72 -0.35
N ASN A 265 7.23 -3.94 0.44
CA ASN A 265 6.03 -4.44 1.11
C ASN A 265 4.84 -4.59 0.16
N SER A 266 4.88 -3.98 -1.04
CA SER A 266 3.82 -4.09 -2.06
C SER A 266 3.55 -5.54 -2.41
N GLY A 267 2.27 -5.94 -2.46
CA GLY A 267 1.80 -7.31 -2.64
C GLY A 267 1.79 -8.15 -1.36
N GLY A 268 2.38 -7.66 -0.29
CA GLY A 268 2.38 -8.31 1.02
C GLY A 268 1.07 -8.15 1.78
N ALA A 269 1.02 -8.68 3.00
CA ALA A 269 -0.18 -8.78 3.81
C ALA A 269 -0.38 -7.57 4.73
N LEU A 270 -1.60 -7.04 4.80
CA LEU A 270 -2.11 -6.30 5.95
C LEU A 270 -3.04 -7.24 6.75
N LEU A 271 -2.71 -7.45 8.02
CA LEU A 271 -3.35 -8.45 8.88
C LEU A 271 -4.00 -7.78 10.09
N ASN A 272 -5.11 -8.36 10.58
CA ASN A 272 -5.67 -8.00 11.87
C ASN A 272 -4.93 -8.72 13.03
N THR A 273 -5.32 -8.44 14.27
CA THR A 273 -4.73 -9.04 15.48
C THR A 273 -4.91 -10.55 15.60
N ARG A 274 -5.78 -11.17 14.80
CA ARG A 274 -5.93 -12.62 14.70
C ARG A 274 -5.02 -13.27 13.65
N GLY A 275 -4.27 -12.46 12.91
CA GLY A 275 -3.45 -12.89 11.78
C GLY A 275 -4.28 -13.27 10.54
N GLU A 276 -5.44 -12.65 10.38
CA GLU A 276 -6.28 -12.79 9.19
C GLU A 276 -6.01 -11.64 8.23
N LEU A 277 -5.95 -11.93 6.94
CA LEU A 277 -5.71 -10.96 5.88
C LEU A 277 -6.89 -10.00 5.75
N VAL A 278 -6.66 -8.71 5.94
CA VAL A 278 -7.64 -7.65 5.77
C VAL A 278 -7.35 -6.78 4.55
N GLY A 279 -6.11 -6.80 4.05
CA GLY A 279 -5.74 -6.09 2.83
C GLY A 279 -4.44 -6.60 2.21
N ILE A 280 -4.22 -6.26 0.93
CA ILE A 280 -2.95 -6.40 0.22
C ILE A 280 -2.28 -5.03 0.18
N ASN A 281 -1.06 -4.92 0.70
CA ASN A 281 -0.31 -3.67 0.71
C ASN A 281 -0.04 -3.20 -0.72
N VAL A 282 -0.35 -1.94 -1.04
CA VAL A 282 -0.23 -1.43 -2.43
C VAL A 282 0.88 -0.39 -2.55
N ALA A 283 0.85 0.63 -1.70
CA ALA A 283 1.65 1.83 -1.93
C ALA A 283 1.87 2.62 -0.65
N ILE A 284 2.84 3.52 -0.72
CA ILE A 284 3.10 4.57 0.27
C ILE A 284 2.85 5.93 -0.35
N ALA A 285 2.34 6.87 0.45
CA ALA A 285 2.44 8.27 0.10
C ALA A 285 3.87 8.73 0.39
N SER A 286 4.62 9.12 -0.64
CA SER A 286 5.94 9.74 -0.49
C SER A 286 5.84 11.25 -0.65
N SER A 287 6.56 12.02 0.17
CA SER A 287 6.66 13.47 0.03
C SER A 287 8.00 13.82 -0.64
N GLY A 288 7.99 13.96 -1.97
CA GLY A 288 9.17 14.38 -2.72
C GLY A 288 10.29 13.33 -2.78
N SER A 289 11.56 13.73 -2.71
CA SER A 289 12.73 12.87 -2.91
C SER A 289 13.06 11.91 -1.75
N SER A 290 12.19 11.73 -0.78
CA SER A 290 12.40 10.82 0.36
C SER A 290 11.69 9.50 0.12
N SER A 291 12.42 8.44 -0.20
CA SER A 291 11.90 7.07 -0.29
C SER A 291 11.70 6.49 1.10
N GLY A 292 10.54 6.72 1.73
CA GLY A 292 10.22 6.15 3.04
C GLY A 292 8.81 6.51 3.49
N SER A 293 8.23 5.66 4.36
CA SER A 293 6.91 5.88 4.92
C SER A 293 6.86 7.16 5.76
N ILE A 294 5.90 8.03 5.45
CA ILE A 294 5.58 9.23 6.25
C ILE A 294 4.44 8.97 7.25
N GLY A 295 4.15 7.69 7.57
CA GLY A 295 3.02 7.31 8.42
C GLY A 295 1.69 7.24 7.66
N VAL A 296 1.72 7.15 6.33
CA VAL A 296 0.52 6.96 5.49
C VAL A 296 0.78 5.80 4.53
N GLY A 297 0.17 4.68 4.82
CA GLY A 297 0.19 3.47 4.00
C GLY A 297 -1.19 3.11 3.51
N PHE A 298 -1.27 2.36 2.42
CA PHE A 298 -2.51 1.92 1.79
C PHE A 298 -2.49 0.43 1.48
N ALA A 299 -3.63 -0.21 1.64
CA ALA A 299 -3.83 -1.60 1.26
C ALA A 299 -5.17 -1.77 0.54
N LEU A 300 -5.19 -2.58 -0.50
CA LEU A 300 -6.43 -2.99 -1.18
C LEU A 300 -7.22 -3.92 -0.25
N PRO A 301 -8.54 -3.76 -0.07
CA PRO A 301 -9.33 -4.64 0.78
C PRO A 301 -9.20 -6.12 0.37
N ALA A 302 -8.96 -7.00 1.35
CA ALA A 302 -8.72 -8.43 1.11
C ALA A 302 -9.89 -9.13 0.41
N THR A 303 -11.13 -8.70 0.66
CA THR A 303 -12.32 -9.22 -0.02
C THR A 303 -12.31 -8.94 -1.51
N LEU A 304 -11.86 -7.74 -1.90
CA LEU A 304 -11.72 -7.33 -3.29
C LEU A 304 -10.55 -8.08 -3.96
N ALA A 305 -9.40 -8.16 -3.27
CA ALA A 305 -8.25 -8.91 -3.76
C ALA A 305 -8.58 -10.40 -3.98
N LYS A 306 -9.35 -11.01 -3.05
CA LYS A 306 -9.83 -12.39 -3.18
C LYS A 306 -10.73 -12.58 -4.39
N ARG A 307 -11.67 -11.65 -4.62
CA ARG A 307 -12.57 -11.69 -5.78
C ARG A 307 -11.78 -11.69 -7.08
N VAL A 308 -10.89 -10.67 -7.23
CA VAL A 308 -10.06 -10.53 -8.43
C VAL A 308 -9.16 -11.73 -8.63
N ALA A 309 -8.51 -12.22 -7.57
CA ALA A 309 -7.66 -13.40 -7.67
C ALA A 309 -8.44 -14.65 -8.12
N SER A 310 -9.68 -14.84 -7.64
CA SER A 310 -10.52 -15.93 -8.10
C SER A 310 -10.85 -15.81 -9.60
N ASP A 311 -11.17 -14.60 -10.07
CA ASP A 311 -11.47 -14.36 -11.48
C ASP A 311 -10.22 -14.62 -12.36
N LEU A 312 -9.04 -14.16 -11.92
CA LEU A 312 -7.77 -14.40 -12.62
C LEU A 312 -7.41 -15.90 -12.70
N ILE A 313 -7.69 -16.67 -11.64
CA ILE A 313 -7.44 -18.12 -11.61
C ILE A 313 -8.40 -18.87 -12.54
N GLU A 314 -9.68 -18.48 -12.53
CA GLU A 314 -10.73 -19.20 -13.26
C GLU A 314 -10.79 -18.80 -14.75
N PHE A 315 -10.61 -17.49 -15.05
CA PHE A 315 -10.85 -16.94 -16.39
C PHE A 315 -9.58 -16.32 -17.02
N GLY A 316 -8.50 -16.16 -16.27
CA GLY A 316 -7.29 -15.47 -16.74
C GLY A 316 -7.40 -13.93 -16.76
N SER A 317 -8.58 -13.38 -16.52
CA SER A 317 -8.88 -11.94 -16.50
C SER A 317 -9.96 -11.63 -15.44
N ALA A 318 -9.98 -10.41 -14.95
CA ALA A 318 -11.03 -9.93 -14.05
C ALA A 318 -11.92 -8.91 -14.76
N GLU A 319 -13.23 -9.00 -14.52
CA GLU A 319 -14.18 -8.02 -15.05
C GLU A 319 -14.43 -6.88 -14.06
N HIS A 320 -14.65 -5.69 -14.60
CA HIS A 320 -14.89 -4.46 -13.84
C HIS A 320 -16.16 -3.77 -14.27
N GLY A 321 -16.76 -3.08 -13.31
CA GLY A 321 -17.98 -2.34 -13.52
C GLY A 321 -17.77 -1.02 -14.24
N ARG A 322 -18.76 -0.64 -15.06
CA ARG A 322 -18.92 0.66 -15.69
C ARG A 322 -20.38 1.11 -15.58
N ILE A 323 -20.60 2.38 -15.31
CA ILE A 323 -21.97 2.94 -15.35
C ILE A 323 -22.20 3.85 -16.55
N GLY A 324 -21.17 4.33 -17.25
CA GLY A 324 -21.29 5.22 -18.40
C GLY A 324 -21.74 6.63 -18.00
N ALA A 325 -21.10 7.18 -17.00
CA ALA A 325 -21.26 8.58 -16.57
C ALA A 325 -19.89 9.25 -16.48
N MET A 326 -19.78 10.45 -17.02
CA MET A 326 -18.65 11.33 -16.77
C MET A 326 -18.85 12.03 -15.43
N VAL A 327 -17.82 12.01 -14.58
CA VAL A 327 -17.87 12.55 -13.22
C VAL A 327 -16.75 13.56 -12.99
N SER A 328 -16.96 14.48 -12.06
CA SER A 328 -15.93 15.41 -11.58
C SER A 328 -16.15 15.74 -10.11
N ALA A 329 -15.12 16.28 -9.45
CA ALA A 329 -15.28 16.87 -8.12
C ALA A 329 -16.41 17.91 -8.09
N VAL A 330 -17.08 18.02 -6.94
CA VAL A 330 -18.07 19.07 -6.71
C VAL A 330 -17.37 20.41 -6.55
N ALA A 331 -17.93 21.47 -7.16
CA ALA A 331 -17.45 22.81 -6.90
C ALA A 331 -17.61 23.14 -5.40
N THR A 332 -16.56 23.68 -4.79
CA THR A 332 -16.48 24.02 -3.34
C THR A 332 -17.61 24.94 -2.83
N THR A 333 -18.32 25.61 -3.75
CA THR A 333 -19.42 26.54 -3.44
C THR A 333 -20.79 25.87 -3.30
N SER A 334 -20.92 24.57 -3.60
CA SER A 334 -22.23 23.88 -3.62
C SER A 334 -22.77 23.51 -2.24
N GLY A 335 -21.94 23.49 -1.21
CA GLY A 335 -22.31 23.05 0.15
C GLY A 335 -22.63 21.55 0.26
N VAL A 336 -22.45 20.78 -0.83
CA VAL A 336 -22.65 19.32 -0.89
C VAL A 336 -21.30 18.67 -1.20
N ILE A 337 -20.95 17.60 -0.50
CA ILE A 337 -19.77 16.79 -0.79
C ILE A 337 -20.21 15.59 -1.62
N GLY A 338 -19.48 15.28 -2.71
CA GLY A 338 -19.81 14.15 -3.59
C GLY A 338 -19.13 14.27 -4.95
N ALA A 339 -19.56 13.43 -5.89
CA ALA A 339 -19.16 13.46 -7.29
C ALA A 339 -20.27 14.04 -8.17
N THR A 340 -19.95 15.06 -8.96
CA THR A 340 -20.91 15.66 -9.90
C THR A 340 -20.94 14.91 -11.21
N ILE A 341 -22.14 14.50 -11.66
CA ILE A 341 -22.34 13.95 -13.00
C ILE A 341 -22.23 15.11 -14.01
N ARG A 342 -21.29 15.00 -14.96
CA ARG A 342 -21.06 15.99 -16.04
C ARG A 342 -21.68 15.60 -17.36
N GLY A 343 -21.98 14.31 -17.52
CA GLY A 343 -22.63 13.76 -18.67
C GLY A 343 -22.97 12.30 -18.43
N VAL A 344 -23.91 11.80 -19.20
CA VAL A 344 -24.35 10.40 -19.16
C VAL A 344 -24.34 9.87 -20.60
N ASP A 345 -23.68 8.74 -20.81
CA ASP A 345 -23.58 8.10 -22.12
C ASP A 345 -24.96 7.55 -22.52
N PRO A 346 -25.45 7.79 -23.75
CA PRO A 346 -26.70 7.21 -24.23
C PRO A 346 -26.66 5.67 -24.19
N GLY A 347 -27.73 5.04 -23.74
CA GLY A 347 -27.87 3.59 -23.61
C GLY A 347 -27.09 2.99 -22.43
N SER A 348 -26.47 3.81 -21.58
CA SER A 348 -25.67 3.35 -20.46
C SER A 348 -26.50 2.93 -19.23
N PRO A 349 -25.91 2.14 -18.32
CA PRO A 349 -26.49 1.87 -17.00
C PRO A 349 -26.91 3.13 -16.22
N ALA A 350 -26.12 4.20 -16.31
CA ALA A 350 -26.42 5.47 -15.64
C ALA A 350 -27.67 6.13 -16.21
N GLU A 351 -27.84 6.11 -17.55
CA GLU A 351 -29.07 6.61 -18.20
C GLU A 351 -30.29 5.78 -17.79
N ALA A 352 -30.16 4.44 -17.82
CA ALA A 352 -31.24 3.54 -17.41
C ALA A 352 -31.62 3.72 -15.93
N ALA A 353 -30.66 4.07 -15.08
CA ALA A 353 -30.89 4.41 -13.67
C ALA A 353 -31.45 5.83 -13.45
N GLY A 354 -31.63 6.63 -14.51
CA GLY A 354 -32.16 7.98 -14.45
C GLY A 354 -31.20 9.03 -13.90
N MET A 355 -29.90 8.75 -13.89
CA MET A 355 -28.86 9.74 -13.59
C MET A 355 -28.86 10.84 -14.65
N ARG A 356 -28.51 12.06 -14.27
CA ARG A 356 -28.52 13.22 -15.16
C ARG A 356 -27.35 14.14 -14.87
N GLU A 357 -26.97 14.91 -15.85
CA GLU A 357 -26.02 16.00 -15.66
C GLU A 357 -26.51 16.95 -14.54
N GLY A 358 -25.57 17.33 -13.66
CA GLY A 358 -25.83 18.17 -12.49
C GLY A 358 -26.24 17.41 -11.22
N ASP A 359 -26.47 16.09 -11.28
CA ASP A 359 -26.62 15.28 -10.06
C ASP A 359 -25.29 15.24 -9.29
N VAL A 360 -25.37 15.31 -7.97
CA VAL A 360 -24.24 15.13 -7.08
C VAL A 360 -24.43 13.81 -6.32
N VAL A 361 -23.66 12.79 -6.68
CA VAL A 361 -23.69 11.48 -5.99
C VAL A 361 -22.95 11.62 -4.67
N THR A 362 -23.63 11.30 -3.56
CA THR A 362 -23.12 11.44 -2.19
C THR A 362 -22.81 10.10 -1.51
N THR A 363 -23.49 9.02 -1.94
CA THR A 363 -23.16 7.65 -1.56
C THR A 363 -23.29 6.72 -2.75
N PHE A 364 -22.46 5.67 -2.80
CA PHE A 364 -22.55 4.61 -3.81
C PHE A 364 -22.24 3.28 -3.16
N ASN A 365 -23.11 2.29 -3.32
CA ASN A 365 -23.03 0.96 -2.72
C ASN A 365 -22.77 1.00 -1.19
N GLY A 366 -23.40 1.96 -0.48
CA GLY A 366 -23.24 2.14 0.97
C GLY A 366 -21.97 2.93 1.37
N VAL A 367 -21.09 3.27 0.42
CA VAL A 367 -19.85 4.01 0.69
C VAL A 367 -20.08 5.50 0.44
N PRO A 368 -19.69 6.41 1.37
CA PRO A 368 -19.71 7.86 1.13
C PRO A 368 -18.79 8.23 -0.03
N ILE A 369 -19.30 9.06 -0.94
CA ILE A 369 -18.57 9.59 -2.10
C ILE A 369 -18.18 11.02 -1.80
N ARG A 370 -16.89 11.34 -1.87
CA ARG A 370 -16.33 12.68 -1.62
C ARG A 370 -15.99 13.41 -2.91
N ASP A 371 -15.59 12.63 -3.93
CA ASP A 371 -15.11 13.12 -5.22
C ASP A 371 -15.31 12.08 -6.34
N GLU A 372 -14.80 12.37 -7.53
CA GLU A 372 -14.85 11.49 -8.70
C GLU A 372 -13.97 10.24 -8.55
N VAL A 373 -12.91 10.30 -7.74
CA VAL A 373 -12.03 9.16 -7.50
C VAL A 373 -12.77 8.09 -6.71
N ASP A 374 -13.52 8.52 -5.68
CA ASP A 374 -14.30 7.59 -4.86
C ASP A 374 -15.34 6.83 -5.69
N ILE A 375 -16.15 7.53 -6.50
CA ILE A 375 -17.18 6.86 -7.30
C ILE A 375 -16.56 5.95 -8.37
N THR A 376 -15.47 6.37 -9.00
CA THR A 376 -14.77 5.57 -10.01
C THR A 376 -14.23 4.28 -9.41
N ALA A 377 -13.56 4.36 -8.26
CA ALA A 377 -13.03 3.20 -7.55
C ALA A 377 -14.14 2.24 -7.12
N GLN A 378 -15.26 2.77 -6.58
CA GLN A 378 -16.39 1.96 -6.15
C GLN A 378 -17.08 1.25 -7.32
N VAL A 379 -17.27 1.92 -8.46
CA VAL A 379 -17.85 1.31 -9.67
C VAL A 379 -16.94 0.21 -10.22
N ARG A 380 -15.63 0.48 -10.37
CA ARG A 380 -14.65 -0.49 -10.88
C ARG A 380 -14.47 -1.71 -9.97
N SER A 381 -14.77 -1.61 -8.68
CA SER A 381 -14.70 -2.74 -7.75
C SER A 381 -15.88 -3.70 -7.85
N LEU A 382 -16.93 -3.37 -8.60
CA LEU A 382 -18.09 -4.24 -8.85
C LEU A 382 -17.92 -5.06 -10.14
N ARG A 383 -18.66 -6.16 -10.22
CA ARG A 383 -18.79 -6.94 -11.47
C ARG A 383 -19.91 -6.40 -12.35
N PRO A 384 -19.83 -6.61 -13.67
CA PRO A 384 -20.99 -6.44 -14.53
C PRO A 384 -22.18 -7.26 -14.00
N GLY A 385 -23.37 -6.63 -13.99
CA GLY A 385 -24.59 -7.25 -13.46
C GLY A 385 -24.86 -7.00 -11.97
N ASP A 386 -23.87 -6.55 -11.20
CA ASP A 386 -24.10 -6.14 -9.80
C ASP A 386 -25.06 -4.95 -9.73
N VAL A 387 -25.91 -4.94 -8.70
CA VAL A 387 -26.85 -3.83 -8.47
C VAL A 387 -26.34 -3.00 -7.31
N ALA A 388 -25.98 -1.75 -7.60
CA ALA A 388 -25.52 -0.78 -6.61
C ALA A 388 -26.59 0.26 -6.30
N LYS A 389 -26.85 0.50 -5.01
CA LYS A 389 -27.68 1.62 -4.55
C LYS A 389 -26.84 2.90 -4.50
N PHE A 390 -27.44 4.01 -4.83
CA PHE A 390 -26.78 5.31 -4.70
C PHE A 390 -27.72 6.37 -4.18
N THR A 391 -27.16 7.34 -3.45
CA THR A 391 -27.85 8.56 -3.01
C THR A 391 -27.27 9.75 -3.75
N TYR A 392 -28.12 10.66 -4.21
CA TYR A 392 -27.69 11.85 -4.94
C TYR A 392 -28.55 13.06 -4.61
N VAL A 393 -27.98 14.24 -4.83
CA VAL A 393 -28.69 15.52 -4.69
C VAL A 393 -28.96 16.07 -6.07
N ARG A 394 -30.25 16.38 -6.35
CA ARG A 394 -30.72 17.05 -7.59
C ARG A 394 -31.61 18.22 -7.24
N GLY A 395 -31.20 19.43 -7.65
CA GLY A 395 -31.95 20.68 -7.35
C GLY A 395 -32.11 20.91 -5.84
N GLY A 396 -31.11 20.58 -5.03
CA GLY A 396 -31.12 20.71 -3.57
C GLY A 396 -31.94 19.66 -2.82
N VAL A 397 -32.48 18.64 -3.52
CA VAL A 397 -33.27 17.55 -2.92
C VAL A 397 -32.51 16.27 -2.98
N THR A 398 -32.33 15.61 -1.83
CA THR A 398 -31.72 14.26 -1.72
C THR A 398 -32.68 13.20 -2.26
N ARG A 399 -32.16 12.29 -3.05
CA ARG A 399 -32.88 11.18 -3.70
C ARG A 399 -32.06 9.90 -3.61
N GLU A 400 -32.74 8.79 -3.78
CA GLU A 400 -32.11 7.47 -3.87
C GLU A 400 -32.39 6.84 -5.24
N GLY A 401 -31.47 6.00 -5.70
CA GLY A 401 -31.60 5.24 -6.92
C GLY A 401 -30.83 3.91 -6.81
N SER A 402 -30.99 3.09 -7.82
CA SER A 402 -30.17 1.88 -8.01
C SER A 402 -29.72 1.80 -9.48
N VAL A 403 -28.52 1.29 -9.68
CA VAL A 403 -27.94 1.08 -11.01
C VAL A 403 -27.46 -0.37 -11.13
N THR A 404 -27.78 -1.03 -12.22
CA THR A 404 -27.17 -2.30 -12.59
C THR A 404 -25.90 -1.98 -13.37
N VAL A 405 -24.75 -2.40 -12.84
CA VAL A 405 -23.45 -2.06 -13.39
C VAL A 405 -23.23 -2.82 -14.72
N GLY A 406 -22.73 -2.14 -15.73
CA GLY A 406 -22.31 -2.74 -17.01
C GLY A 406 -20.83 -3.12 -16.99
N SER A 407 -20.33 -3.69 -18.11
CA SER A 407 -18.92 -4.04 -18.26
C SER A 407 -18.07 -2.82 -18.65
N LEU A 408 -16.88 -2.75 -18.06
CA LEU A 408 -15.80 -1.90 -18.51
C LEU A 408 -15.03 -2.70 -19.57
N GLU A 409 -15.37 -2.46 -20.85
CA GLU A 409 -14.67 -3.07 -21.99
C GLU A 409 -13.30 -2.42 -22.23
#